data_8b4719d20f55b900b2f68792e312284e
#
_entry.id   8b4719d20f55b900b2f68792e312284e
#
_cell.length_a   1.000
_cell.length_b   1.000
_cell.length_c   1.000
_cell.angle_alpha   90.00
_cell.angle_beta   90.00
_cell.angle_gamma   90.00
#
_symmetry.space_group_name_H-M   'P 1'
#
loop_
_entity.id
_entity.type
_entity.pdbx_description
1 polymer ?
#
loop_
_entity_poly.entity_id
_entity_poly.type
_entity_poly.pdbx_seq_one_letter_code
_entity_poly.pdbx_strand_id
1 'polypeptide(L)'
;MNVMRHLRVPNNSVQDVIVLLKDNALHSETMRIIPDSDGKHRLIPLSEQAPDLLPDPLDGYQVVIVDGVPYGDDSGDWWEYLRELVGEDIITLNGESWPSNHEFIGDMMIVRIEEDVSEFRNEIAYSKMSAHPRVRILMEDRGVQGEFRIRDLVPIAIREDNELIIGDIPEDKMDTRVMVRESGKMILCDPTKAYFSTKLQAERIETLNMARRLRELLGRPIRVCDPFCGVGPALANIITEESLVSDVLAADLNPDAISMLLDNLRRWDGRKYPENPSAIRRIFPDRIVGVADATELSSIAEMSNSWDMLVVNLPHKTIDLLPRIIHLLDNESPSLIRGRVIVAESDIEQTIKKLVEITSPLYPDPPSVNLKVKRDYSSTLRLCSFEVWLGTAGSDV
;
A
#
# COMPACT_ATOMS: atom_id res chain seq x y z
N MET A 1 -24.76 16.74 23.83
CA MET A 1 -23.63 16.06 24.53
C MET A 1 -24.08 14.64 24.82
N ASN A 2 -23.48 13.66 24.17
CA ASN A 2 -23.78 12.24 24.42
C ASN A 2 -22.71 11.67 25.35
N VAL A 3 -22.90 11.87 26.65
CA VAL A 3 -22.02 11.28 27.66
C VAL A 3 -22.21 9.76 27.64
N MET A 4 -21.11 9.01 27.45
CA MET A 4 -21.17 7.56 27.33
C MET A 4 -19.93 6.88 27.91
N ARG A 5 -20.02 5.56 28.12
CA ARG A 5 -18.92 4.75 28.64
C ARG A 5 -17.90 4.46 27.56
N HIS A 6 -16.63 4.60 27.93
CA HIS A 6 -15.50 4.24 27.08
C HIS A 6 -14.54 3.33 27.85
N LEU A 7 -13.91 2.39 27.15
CA LEU A 7 -12.85 1.58 27.72
C LEU A 7 -11.51 2.30 27.47
N ARG A 8 -10.76 2.58 28.52
CA ARG A 8 -9.45 3.23 28.46
C ARG A 8 -8.36 2.19 28.23
N VAL A 9 -7.72 2.21 27.05
CA VAL A 9 -6.83 1.17 26.58
C VAL A 9 -5.48 1.75 26.15
N PRO A 10 -4.33 1.17 26.58
CA PRO A 10 -3.01 1.58 26.09
C PRO A 10 -2.91 1.48 24.56
N ASN A 11 -2.19 2.42 23.93
CA ASN A 11 -2.10 2.51 22.47
C ASN A 11 -1.63 1.23 21.78
N ASN A 12 -0.79 0.42 22.43
CA ASN A 12 -0.27 -0.85 21.91
C ASN A 12 -1.27 -2.02 21.98
N SER A 13 -2.33 -1.90 22.78
CA SER A 13 -3.35 -2.96 22.98
C SER A 13 -4.68 -2.65 22.27
N VAL A 14 -4.79 -1.49 21.63
CA VAL A 14 -6.05 -1.00 21.05
C VAL A 14 -6.62 -1.98 20.03
N GLN A 15 -5.80 -2.52 19.14
CA GLN A 15 -6.26 -3.41 18.07
C GLN A 15 -6.84 -4.71 18.61
N ASP A 16 -6.17 -5.32 19.57
CA ASP A 16 -6.60 -6.58 20.18
C ASP A 16 -7.91 -6.38 20.97
N VAL A 17 -8.01 -5.28 21.71
CA VAL A 17 -9.22 -4.94 22.47
C VAL A 17 -10.40 -4.61 21.56
N ILE A 18 -10.20 -3.95 20.41
CA ILE A 18 -11.27 -3.72 19.44
C ILE A 18 -11.84 -5.04 18.92
N VAL A 19 -10.98 -6.00 18.58
CA VAL A 19 -11.42 -7.32 18.12
C VAL A 19 -12.28 -7.99 19.19
N LEU A 20 -11.79 -8.04 20.44
CA LEU A 20 -12.53 -8.62 21.56
C LEU A 20 -13.88 -7.94 21.79
N LEU A 21 -13.94 -6.61 21.72
CA LEU A 21 -15.17 -5.85 21.90
C LEU A 21 -16.19 -6.14 20.77
N LYS A 22 -15.72 -6.26 19.54
CA LYS A 22 -16.57 -6.58 18.38
C LYS A 22 -17.10 -8.02 18.44
N ASP A 23 -16.24 -8.97 18.75
CA ASP A 23 -16.62 -10.39 18.88
C ASP A 23 -17.68 -10.62 19.95
N ASN A 24 -17.70 -9.79 20.98
CA ASN A 24 -18.69 -9.83 22.05
C ASN A 24 -19.87 -8.84 21.89
N ALA A 25 -19.96 -8.14 20.76
CA ALA A 25 -20.99 -7.10 20.48
C ALA A 25 -21.00 -5.95 21.55
N LEU A 26 -19.86 -5.65 22.13
CA LEU A 26 -19.70 -4.62 23.18
C LEU A 26 -19.17 -3.28 22.63
N HIS A 27 -18.73 -3.23 21.38
CA HIS A 27 -18.24 -2.00 20.72
C HIS A 27 -19.40 -1.16 20.20
N SER A 28 -19.33 0.17 20.39
CA SER A 28 -20.26 1.09 19.71
C SER A 28 -19.81 1.33 18.27
N GLU A 29 -20.66 0.95 17.32
CA GLU A 29 -20.37 1.14 15.87
C GLU A 29 -20.63 2.59 15.41
N THR A 30 -21.33 3.39 16.22
CA THR A 30 -21.72 4.76 15.86
C THR A 30 -20.79 5.84 16.42
N MET A 31 -19.84 5.47 17.28
CA MET A 31 -18.96 6.41 17.98
C MET A 31 -17.49 6.15 17.69
N ARG A 32 -16.71 7.22 17.61
CA ARG A 32 -15.26 7.18 17.32
C ARG A 32 -14.44 6.79 18.54
N ILE A 33 -13.35 6.10 18.29
CA ILE A 33 -12.26 5.93 19.27
C ILE A 33 -11.50 7.25 19.34
N ILE A 34 -11.41 7.83 20.52
CA ILE A 34 -10.76 9.13 20.75
C ILE A 34 -9.45 9.00 21.52
N PRO A 35 -8.47 9.91 21.34
CA PRO A 35 -7.27 9.92 22.16
C PRO A 35 -7.64 10.33 23.60
N ASP A 36 -7.00 9.70 24.59
CA ASP A 36 -7.02 10.20 25.96
C ASP A 36 -6.06 11.40 26.11
N SER A 37 -6.34 12.26 27.08
CA SER A 37 -5.57 13.48 27.37
C SER A 37 -4.08 13.22 27.69
N ASP A 38 -3.73 12.01 28.13
CA ASP A 38 -2.35 11.63 28.44
C ASP A 38 -1.51 11.24 27.21
N GLY A 39 -2.12 11.13 26.03
CA GLY A 39 -1.48 10.74 24.77
C GLY A 39 -1.01 9.29 24.69
N LYS A 40 -1.12 8.51 25.78
CA LYS A 40 -0.66 7.11 25.89
C LYS A 40 -1.78 6.09 25.77
N HIS A 41 -3.03 6.52 25.92
CA HIS A 41 -4.21 5.68 25.88
C HIS A 41 -5.18 6.14 24.79
N ARG A 42 -6.10 5.24 24.42
CA ARG A 42 -7.29 5.51 23.61
C ARG A 42 -8.52 5.17 24.42
N LEU A 43 -9.58 5.93 24.16
CA LEU A 43 -10.90 5.72 24.75
C LEU A 43 -11.76 5.05 23.68
N ILE A 44 -12.06 3.76 23.87
CA ILE A 44 -12.85 2.95 22.94
C ILE A 44 -14.30 2.99 23.39
N PRO A 45 -15.25 3.47 22.59
CA PRO A 45 -16.65 3.61 22.97
C PRO A 45 -17.31 2.24 23.16
N LEU A 46 -18.01 2.07 24.28
CA LEU A 46 -18.78 0.89 24.57
C LEU A 46 -20.21 1.02 24.03
N SER A 47 -20.80 -0.09 23.60
CA SER A 47 -22.21 -0.19 23.25
C SER A 47 -23.10 0.15 24.47
N GLU A 48 -24.27 0.71 24.24
CA GLU A 48 -25.28 0.94 25.32
C GLU A 48 -25.70 -0.38 25.99
N GLN A 49 -25.59 -1.49 25.24
CA GLN A 49 -25.93 -2.85 25.73
C GLN A 49 -24.76 -3.50 26.50
N ALA A 50 -23.58 -2.87 26.56
CA ALA A 50 -22.46 -3.42 27.28
C ALA A 50 -22.78 -3.54 28.78
N PRO A 51 -22.50 -4.69 29.45
CA PRO A 51 -22.76 -4.87 30.85
C PRO A 51 -21.91 -3.92 31.72
N ASP A 52 -22.33 -3.67 32.96
CA ASP A 52 -21.56 -2.80 33.87
C ASP A 52 -20.23 -3.46 34.26
N LEU A 53 -20.20 -4.79 34.39
CA LEU A 53 -18.99 -5.58 34.55
C LEU A 53 -18.66 -6.24 33.21
N LEU A 54 -17.55 -5.82 32.63
CA LEU A 54 -17.09 -6.39 31.36
C LEU A 54 -16.53 -7.82 31.59
N PRO A 55 -16.65 -8.73 30.61
CA PRO A 55 -16.07 -10.07 30.70
C PRO A 55 -14.54 -10.03 30.64
N ASP A 56 -13.88 -11.04 31.25
CA ASP A 56 -12.45 -11.31 31.08
C ASP A 56 -12.10 -11.50 29.58
N PRO A 57 -11.04 -10.90 29.07
CA PRO A 57 -10.00 -10.08 29.73
C PRO A 57 -10.27 -8.56 29.70
N LEU A 58 -11.48 -8.09 29.37
CA LEU A 58 -11.82 -6.69 29.26
C LEU A 58 -12.04 -6.01 30.61
N ASP A 59 -12.31 -6.77 31.67
CA ASP A 59 -12.49 -6.29 33.05
C ASP A 59 -11.23 -5.70 33.67
N GLY A 60 -10.05 -6.02 33.13
CA GLY A 60 -8.76 -5.42 33.51
C GLY A 60 -8.55 -3.98 33.06
N TYR A 61 -9.41 -3.44 32.19
CA TYR A 61 -9.30 -2.07 31.70
C TYR A 61 -10.24 -1.12 32.42
N GLN A 62 -9.81 0.14 32.57
CA GLN A 62 -10.61 1.18 33.22
C GLN A 62 -11.75 1.65 32.32
N VAL A 63 -12.99 1.65 32.84
CA VAL A 63 -14.12 2.30 32.19
C VAL A 63 -14.17 3.77 32.62
N VAL A 64 -14.22 4.68 31.66
CA VAL A 64 -14.37 6.13 31.86
C VAL A 64 -15.64 6.62 31.18
N ILE A 65 -16.22 7.68 31.74
CA ILE A 65 -17.44 8.29 31.20
C ILE A 65 -17.05 9.67 30.65
N VAL A 66 -17.11 9.83 29.34
CA VAL A 66 -16.79 11.08 28.65
C VAL A 66 -17.78 11.32 27.51
N ASP A 67 -17.78 12.51 26.96
CA ASP A 67 -18.58 12.80 25.76
C ASP A 67 -18.14 11.91 24.59
N GLY A 68 -19.07 11.14 24.06
CA GLY A 68 -18.87 10.35 22.85
C GLY A 68 -18.77 11.29 21.64
N VAL A 69 -17.80 11.01 20.78
CA VAL A 69 -17.69 11.65 19.48
C VAL A 69 -18.32 10.72 18.45
N PRO A 70 -19.50 11.02 17.90
CA PRO A 70 -20.10 10.17 16.89
C PRO A 70 -19.13 10.06 15.71
N TYR A 71 -19.16 8.94 15.00
CA TYR A 71 -18.69 8.95 13.63
C TYR A 71 -19.54 10.02 12.97
N GLY A 72 -19.02 11.22 12.85
CA GLY A 72 -19.80 12.28 12.25
C GLY A 72 -20.19 11.85 10.86
N ASP A 73 -21.45 11.84 10.58
CA ASP A 73 -21.99 12.24 9.31
C ASP A 73 -21.71 13.75 9.08
N ASP A 74 -20.45 14.14 9.22
CA ASP A 74 -19.97 15.39 8.63
C ASP A 74 -19.73 15.22 7.12
N SER A 75 -19.90 14.00 6.62
CA SER A 75 -20.03 13.70 5.21
C SER A 75 -21.51 13.45 4.91
N GLY A 76 -22.21 14.47 4.48
CA GLY A 76 -23.48 14.28 3.78
C GLY A 76 -23.30 13.23 2.67
N ASP A 77 -24.36 12.52 2.32
CA ASP A 77 -24.27 11.63 1.16
C ASP A 77 -23.95 12.49 -0.06
N TRP A 78 -22.82 12.20 -0.76
CA TRP A 78 -22.44 12.96 -1.95
C TRP A 78 -23.58 13.00 -3.00
N TRP A 79 -24.48 12.01 -2.97
CA TRP A 79 -25.68 11.95 -3.78
C TRP A 79 -26.69 13.05 -3.43
N GLU A 80 -26.80 13.46 -2.17
CA GLU A 80 -27.68 14.57 -1.76
C GLU A 80 -27.18 15.88 -2.34
N TYR A 81 -25.88 16.15 -2.19
CA TYR A 81 -25.27 17.32 -2.81
C TYR A 81 -25.40 17.33 -4.34
N LEU A 82 -25.22 16.17 -4.98
CA LEU A 82 -25.33 16.07 -6.44
C LEU A 82 -26.78 16.34 -6.89
N ARG A 83 -27.77 15.75 -6.21
CA ARG A 83 -29.19 15.97 -6.49
C ARG A 83 -29.60 17.44 -6.40
N GLU A 84 -29.12 18.14 -5.38
CA GLU A 84 -29.39 19.57 -5.20
C GLU A 84 -28.83 20.41 -6.37
N LEU A 85 -27.71 20.00 -6.96
CA LEU A 85 -27.07 20.73 -8.04
C LEU A 85 -27.65 20.43 -9.41
N VAL A 86 -27.88 19.17 -9.74
CA VAL A 86 -28.28 18.76 -11.11
C VAL A 86 -29.78 18.41 -11.23
N GLY A 87 -30.47 18.13 -10.12
CA GLY A 87 -31.89 17.73 -10.09
C GLY A 87 -32.11 16.24 -10.29
N GLU A 88 -33.26 15.74 -9.76
CA GLU A 88 -33.60 14.32 -9.74
C GLU A 88 -33.77 13.71 -11.15
N ASP A 89 -34.28 14.50 -12.08
CA ASP A 89 -34.51 14.06 -13.47
C ASP A 89 -33.16 13.70 -14.15
N ILE A 90 -32.17 14.52 -13.96
CA ILE A 90 -30.80 14.30 -14.51
C ILE A 90 -30.13 13.11 -13.82
N ILE A 91 -30.27 12.98 -12.50
CA ILE A 91 -29.77 11.81 -11.75
C ILE A 91 -30.36 10.52 -12.32
N THR A 92 -31.68 10.49 -12.52
CA THR A 92 -32.39 9.30 -13.02
C THR A 92 -32.03 8.99 -14.48
N LEU A 93 -31.87 10.02 -15.31
CA LEU A 93 -31.52 9.87 -16.73
C LEU A 93 -30.18 9.16 -16.93
N ASN A 94 -29.18 9.51 -16.13
CA ASN A 94 -27.81 8.99 -16.27
C ASN A 94 -27.54 7.71 -15.44
N GLY A 95 -28.44 7.34 -14.53
CA GLY A 95 -28.46 6.05 -13.83
C GLY A 95 -27.12 5.61 -13.25
N GLU A 96 -26.54 4.52 -13.78
CA GLU A 96 -25.32 3.90 -13.32
C GLU A 96 -24.02 4.61 -13.79
N SER A 97 -24.10 5.62 -14.68
CA SER A 97 -22.92 6.35 -15.19
C SER A 97 -22.29 7.26 -14.13
N TRP A 98 -23.02 7.57 -13.05
CA TRP A 98 -22.49 8.38 -11.97
C TRP A 98 -21.36 7.66 -11.20
N PRO A 99 -20.25 8.37 -10.82
CA PRO A 99 -19.08 7.77 -10.17
C PRO A 99 -19.36 7.40 -8.71
N SER A 100 -20.11 6.32 -8.47
CA SER A 100 -20.38 5.82 -7.11
C SER A 100 -19.11 5.38 -6.38
N ASN A 101 -18.15 4.80 -7.11
CA ASN A 101 -16.88 4.33 -6.56
C ASN A 101 -15.82 5.43 -6.58
N HIS A 102 -14.97 5.42 -5.56
CA HIS A 102 -13.78 6.27 -5.47
C HIS A 102 -12.65 5.53 -4.72
N GLU A 103 -11.43 6.01 -4.89
CA GLU A 103 -10.25 5.49 -4.21
C GLU A 103 -9.61 6.61 -3.39
N PHE A 104 -9.17 6.29 -2.16
CA PHE A 104 -8.37 7.21 -1.35
C PHE A 104 -6.91 6.78 -1.33
N ILE A 105 -6.02 7.75 -1.56
CA ILE A 105 -4.58 7.61 -1.35
C ILE A 105 -4.15 8.79 -0.47
N GLY A 106 -3.96 8.54 0.83
CA GLY A 106 -3.74 9.62 1.80
C GLY A 106 -4.94 10.56 1.87
N ASP A 107 -4.70 11.84 1.62
CA ASP A 107 -5.70 12.92 1.54
C ASP A 107 -6.16 13.25 0.09
N MET A 108 -5.77 12.41 -0.86
CA MET A 108 -6.24 12.44 -2.25
C MET A 108 -7.41 11.49 -2.46
N MET A 109 -8.44 11.95 -3.14
CA MET A 109 -9.52 11.11 -3.67
C MET A 109 -9.37 10.99 -5.19
N ILE A 110 -9.60 9.80 -5.72
CA ILE A 110 -9.55 9.53 -7.16
C ILE A 110 -10.88 8.95 -7.59
N VAL A 111 -11.47 9.54 -8.63
CA VAL A 111 -12.73 9.11 -9.23
C VAL A 111 -12.54 8.90 -10.73
N ARG A 112 -13.31 7.99 -11.29
CA ARG A 112 -13.45 7.84 -12.73
C ARG A 112 -14.78 8.44 -13.14
N ILE A 113 -14.78 9.36 -14.08
CA ILE A 113 -15.97 10.01 -14.63
C ILE A 113 -16.21 9.43 -16.01
N GLU A 114 -17.40 8.82 -16.20
CA GLU A 114 -17.78 8.28 -17.49
C GLU A 114 -18.20 9.42 -18.44
N GLU A 115 -18.11 9.19 -19.75
CA GLU A 115 -18.34 10.22 -20.78
C GLU A 115 -19.74 10.82 -20.69
N ASP A 116 -20.75 10.01 -20.41
CA ASP A 116 -22.16 10.39 -20.31
C ASP A 116 -22.45 11.46 -19.24
N VAL A 117 -21.62 11.54 -18.20
CA VAL A 117 -21.75 12.50 -17.09
C VAL A 117 -20.60 13.48 -17.00
N SER A 118 -19.74 13.52 -18.03
CA SER A 118 -18.54 14.36 -18.04
C SER A 118 -18.84 15.88 -18.06
N GLU A 119 -20.01 16.29 -18.54
CA GLU A 119 -20.47 17.68 -18.50
C GLU A 119 -20.74 18.16 -17.05
N PHE A 120 -21.04 17.25 -16.12
CA PHE A 120 -21.30 17.51 -14.70
C PHE A 120 -20.05 17.36 -13.83
N ARG A 121 -18.84 17.43 -14.43
CA ARG A 121 -17.57 17.24 -13.71
C ARG A 121 -17.42 18.14 -12.49
N ASN A 122 -17.85 19.39 -12.58
CA ASN A 122 -17.74 20.37 -11.50
C ASN A 122 -18.74 20.06 -10.37
N GLU A 123 -19.95 19.66 -10.69
CA GLU A 123 -21.00 19.26 -9.74
C GLU A 123 -20.61 17.97 -9.01
N ILE A 124 -20.03 16.99 -9.73
CA ILE A 124 -19.46 15.78 -9.16
C ILE A 124 -18.32 16.14 -8.20
N ALA A 125 -17.43 17.02 -8.62
CA ALA A 125 -16.30 17.45 -7.82
C ALA A 125 -16.73 18.15 -6.53
N TYR A 126 -17.68 19.09 -6.63
CA TYR A 126 -18.26 19.77 -5.48
C TYR A 126 -18.90 18.77 -4.51
N SER A 127 -19.76 17.88 -5.02
CA SER A 127 -20.50 16.92 -4.22
C SER A 127 -19.57 15.95 -3.49
N LYS A 128 -18.58 15.39 -4.19
CA LYS A 128 -17.56 14.50 -3.60
C LYS A 128 -16.73 15.19 -2.54
N MET A 129 -16.26 16.41 -2.81
CA MET A 129 -15.43 17.17 -1.86
C MET A 129 -16.25 17.62 -0.64
N SER A 130 -17.51 18.00 -0.81
CA SER A 130 -18.41 18.38 0.28
C SER A 130 -18.70 17.20 1.20
N ALA A 131 -18.96 16.02 0.62
CA ALA A 131 -19.17 14.79 1.37
C ALA A 131 -17.89 14.30 2.08
N HIS A 132 -16.70 14.73 1.68
CA HIS A 132 -15.43 14.27 2.23
C HIS A 132 -14.52 15.42 2.67
N PRO A 133 -14.78 16.07 3.83
CA PRO A 133 -14.06 17.28 4.26
C PRO A 133 -12.56 17.07 4.53
N ARG A 134 -12.10 15.83 4.66
CA ARG A 134 -10.68 15.50 4.85
C ARG A 134 -9.89 15.36 3.54
N VAL A 135 -10.59 15.37 2.42
CA VAL A 135 -9.94 15.30 1.10
C VAL A 135 -9.40 16.69 0.76
N ARG A 136 -8.10 16.73 0.49
CA ARG A 136 -7.40 17.95 0.05
C ARG A 136 -7.49 18.12 -1.45
N ILE A 137 -7.40 17.02 -2.23
CA ILE A 137 -7.39 17.04 -3.67
C ILE A 137 -8.23 15.92 -4.25
N LEU A 138 -9.06 16.23 -5.23
CA LEU A 138 -9.86 15.27 -6.00
C LEU A 138 -9.30 15.19 -7.42
N MET A 139 -8.97 13.97 -7.85
CA MET A 139 -8.41 13.67 -9.16
C MET A 139 -9.40 12.86 -10.00
N GLU A 140 -9.50 13.19 -11.28
CA GLU A 140 -10.15 12.35 -12.29
C GLU A 140 -9.14 11.36 -12.87
N ASP A 141 -9.48 10.07 -12.87
CA ASP A 141 -8.68 9.01 -13.48
C ASP A 141 -9.08 8.79 -14.94
N ARG A 142 -8.19 9.12 -15.86
CA ARG A 142 -8.36 8.95 -17.31
C ARG A 142 -7.68 7.69 -17.85
N GLY A 143 -7.20 6.83 -16.96
CA GLY A 143 -6.54 5.58 -17.31
C GLY A 143 -5.05 5.56 -17.00
N VAL A 144 -4.31 4.73 -17.72
CA VAL A 144 -2.88 4.49 -17.49
C VAL A 144 -2.11 4.86 -18.74
N GLN A 145 -1.01 5.61 -18.57
CA GLN A 145 -0.18 6.09 -19.68
C GLN A 145 1.29 5.66 -19.54
N GLY A 146 1.95 5.56 -20.70
CA GLY A 146 3.39 5.44 -20.83
C GLY A 146 4.00 4.12 -20.36
N GLU A 147 5.32 4.03 -20.45
CA GLU A 147 6.12 2.85 -20.11
C GLU A 147 6.09 2.55 -18.61
N PHE A 148 6.09 3.58 -17.77
CA PHE A 148 6.04 3.45 -16.32
C PHE A 148 4.64 3.10 -15.78
N ARG A 149 3.62 2.99 -16.67
CA ARG A 149 2.23 2.69 -16.31
C ARG A 149 1.69 3.64 -15.23
N ILE A 150 2.01 4.91 -15.36
CA ILE A 150 1.52 5.96 -14.47
C ILE A 150 0.06 6.24 -14.82
N ARG A 151 -0.75 6.49 -13.80
CA ARG A 151 -2.15 6.88 -13.98
C ARG A 151 -2.20 8.29 -14.56
N ASP A 152 -3.05 8.50 -15.56
CA ASP A 152 -3.39 9.82 -16.07
C ASP A 152 -4.41 10.46 -15.13
N LEU A 153 -3.92 11.15 -14.11
CA LEU A 153 -4.72 11.79 -13.08
C LEU A 153 -4.76 13.29 -13.31
N VAL A 154 -5.97 13.82 -13.50
CA VAL A 154 -6.20 15.25 -13.69
C VAL A 154 -6.89 15.81 -12.45
N PRO A 155 -6.32 16.84 -11.80
CA PRO A 155 -6.96 17.48 -10.66
C PRO A 155 -8.24 18.22 -11.12
N ILE A 156 -9.35 18.00 -10.44
CA ILE A 156 -10.64 18.62 -10.73
C ILE A 156 -11.19 19.45 -9.57
N ALA A 157 -10.69 19.24 -8.36
CA ALA A 157 -10.96 20.10 -7.22
C ALA A 157 -9.84 20.01 -6.18
N ILE A 158 -9.60 21.11 -5.47
CA ILE A 158 -8.75 21.18 -4.29
C ILE A 158 -9.47 21.91 -3.14
N ARG A 159 -9.01 21.63 -1.93
CA ARG A 159 -9.42 22.33 -0.70
C ARG A 159 -8.24 23.09 -0.13
N GLU A 160 -8.37 24.40 -0.01
CA GLU A 160 -7.40 25.28 0.61
C GLU A 160 -8.14 26.12 1.66
N ASP A 161 -7.63 26.18 2.89
CA ASP A 161 -8.20 26.97 3.99
C ASP A 161 -9.73 26.78 4.20
N ASN A 162 -10.23 25.55 4.00
CA ASN A 162 -11.64 25.16 3.98
C ASN A 162 -12.48 25.65 2.79
N GLU A 163 -11.90 26.36 1.83
CA GLU A 163 -12.55 26.73 0.59
C GLU A 163 -12.30 25.68 -0.49
N LEU A 164 -13.29 25.46 -1.36
CA LEU A 164 -13.17 24.57 -2.52
C LEU A 164 -12.85 25.39 -3.77
N ILE A 165 -11.79 25.01 -4.46
CA ILE A 165 -11.47 25.49 -5.81
C ILE A 165 -11.77 24.36 -6.77
N ILE A 166 -12.69 24.56 -7.71
CA ILE A 166 -13.19 23.54 -8.63
C ILE A 166 -12.97 24.00 -10.07
N GLY A 167 -12.61 23.09 -10.95
CA GLY A 167 -12.35 23.36 -12.35
C GLY A 167 -10.92 23.84 -12.60
N ASP A 168 -10.73 25.09 -12.98
CA ASP A 168 -9.40 25.64 -13.28
C ASP A 168 -8.58 25.87 -12.01
N ILE A 169 -7.75 24.89 -11.68
CA ILE A 169 -6.89 24.91 -10.49
C ILE A 169 -5.55 25.55 -10.86
N PRO A 170 -5.09 26.59 -10.13
CA PRO A 170 -3.78 27.19 -10.35
C PRO A 170 -2.64 26.19 -10.14
N GLU A 171 -1.62 26.20 -11.00
CA GLU A 171 -0.48 25.26 -10.94
C GLU A 171 0.27 25.34 -9.61
N ASP A 172 0.43 26.51 -9.04
CA ASP A 172 1.10 26.75 -7.77
C ASP A 172 0.37 26.15 -6.55
N LYS A 173 -0.93 25.79 -6.71
CA LYS A 173 -1.77 25.15 -5.70
C LYS A 173 -1.89 23.64 -5.88
N MET A 174 -1.34 23.08 -6.95
CA MET A 174 -1.39 21.66 -7.27
C MET A 174 -0.24 20.89 -6.63
N ASP A 175 -0.37 20.51 -5.35
CA ASP A 175 0.52 19.51 -4.75
C ASP A 175 -0.15 18.11 -4.79
N THR A 176 0.34 17.26 -5.68
CA THR A 176 -0.17 15.89 -5.89
C THR A 176 0.52 14.85 -5.00
N ARG A 177 1.53 15.26 -4.21
CA ARG A 177 2.18 14.40 -3.24
C ARG A 177 1.28 14.14 -2.04
N VAL A 178 1.25 12.92 -1.62
CA VAL A 178 0.44 12.46 -0.49
C VAL A 178 1.26 11.60 0.47
N MET A 179 0.90 11.68 1.75
CA MET A 179 1.46 10.82 2.78
C MET A 179 0.45 9.72 3.13
N VAL A 180 0.83 8.48 2.88
CA VAL A 180 -0.01 7.31 3.20
C VAL A 180 0.54 6.64 4.46
N ARG A 181 -0.36 6.35 5.41
CA ARG A 181 -0.02 5.55 6.58
C ARG A 181 -0.36 4.08 6.32
N GLU A 182 0.67 3.23 6.26
CA GLU A 182 0.51 1.80 6.04
C GLU A 182 1.31 1.02 7.09
N SER A 183 0.65 0.12 7.82
CA SER A 183 1.29 -0.70 8.88
C SER A 183 2.13 0.12 9.87
N GLY A 184 1.66 1.32 10.24
CA GLY A 184 2.36 2.23 11.14
C GLY A 184 3.48 3.05 10.50
N LYS A 185 3.81 2.83 9.22
CA LYS A 185 4.83 3.58 8.48
C LYS A 185 4.20 4.67 7.64
N MET A 186 4.90 5.80 7.50
CA MET A 186 4.49 6.88 6.60
C MET A 186 5.23 6.71 5.28
N ILE A 187 4.48 6.69 4.18
CA ILE A 187 4.98 6.52 2.81
C ILE A 187 4.58 7.76 2.00
N LEU A 188 5.58 8.52 1.55
CA LEU A 188 5.37 9.57 0.58
C LEU A 188 5.19 8.95 -0.81
N CYS A 189 4.15 9.34 -1.52
CA CYS A 189 3.97 9.01 -2.92
C CYS A 189 3.30 10.16 -3.68
N ASP A 190 3.47 10.15 -4.98
CA ASP A 190 2.76 11.00 -5.94
C ASP A 190 2.15 10.09 -7.01
N PRO A 191 0.84 9.80 -6.93
CA PRO A 191 0.18 8.91 -7.88
C PRO A 191 0.19 9.40 -9.33
N THR A 192 0.49 10.69 -9.57
CA THR A 192 0.65 11.27 -10.92
C THR A 192 2.03 11.01 -11.52
N LYS A 193 3.01 10.56 -10.70
CA LYS A 193 4.41 10.37 -11.10
C LYS A 193 4.91 8.93 -10.92
N ALA A 194 4.35 8.19 -9.98
CA ALA A 194 4.74 6.82 -9.69
C ALA A 194 3.54 5.97 -9.31
N TYR A 195 3.55 4.68 -9.71
CA TYR A 195 2.50 3.76 -9.31
C TYR A 195 2.53 3.50 -7.80
N PHE A 196 1.37 3.69 -7.18
CA PHE A 196 1.13 3.29 -5.78
C PHE A 196 -0.29 2.74 -5.64
N SER A 197 -0.49 1.72 -4.81
CA SER A 197 -1.82 1.18 -4.50
C SER A 197 -1.92 0.76 -3.04
N THR A 198 -2.90 1.31 -2.35
CA THR A 198 -3.23 0.95 -0.95
C THR A 198 -3.77 -0.47 -0.81
N LYS A 199 -4.33 -1.04 -1.89
CA LYS A 199 -4.90 -2.40 -1.93
C LYS A 199 -3.86 -3.52 -1.77
N LEU A 200 -2.57 -3.17 -1.77
CA LEU A 200 -1.46 -4.13 -1.70
C LEU A 200 -0.87 -4.28 -0.29
N GLN A 201 -1.45 -3.64 0.72
CA GLN A 201 -0.95 -3.66 2.09
C GLN A 201 -0.83 -5.08 2.66
N ALA A 202 -1.87 -5.90 2.51
CA ALA A 202 -1.86 -7.28 3.01
C ALA A 202 -0.72 -8.12 2.38
N GLU A 203 -0.48 -7.94 1.06
CA GLU A 203 0.59 -8.67 0.36
C GLU A 203 2.00 -8.18 0.76
N ARG A 204 2.15 -6.92 1.15
CA ARG A 204 3.42 -6.40 1.71
C ARG A 204 3.70 -6.98 3.09
N ILE A 205 2.68 -7.22 3.90
CA ILE A 205 2.82 -7.94 5.19
C ILE A 205 3.18 -9.41 4.95
N GLU A 206 2.58 -10.09 3.96
CA GLU A 206 3.01 -11.44 3.57
C GLU A 206 4.49 -11.45 3.17
N THR A 207 4.94 -10.46 2.40
CA THR A 207 6.35 -10.31 1.98
C THR A 207 7.27 -10.14 3.19
N LEU A 208 6.87 -9.34 4.17
CA LEU A 208 7.60 -9.19 5.45
C LEU A 208 7.70 -10.53 6.19
N ASN A 209 6.60 -11.29 6.29
CA ASN A 209 6.62 -12.58 6.98
C ASN A 209 7.54 -13.60 6.29
N MET A 210 7.60 -13.57 4.96
CA MET A 210 8.55 -14.39 4.20
C MET A 210 10.00 -13.96 4.43
N ALA A 211 10.26 -12.66 4.52
CA ALA A 211 11.58 -12.12 4.86
C ALA A 211 12.04 -12.59 6.26
N ARG A 212 11.13 -12.60 7.25
CA ARG A 212 11.39 -13.13 8.60
C ARG A 212 11.75 -14.62 8.56
N ARG A 213 10.97 -15.40 7.82
CA ARG A 213 11.22 -16.85 7.64
C ARG A 213 12.57 -17.10 6.96
N LEU A 214 12.91 -16.34 5.93
CA LEU A 214 14.22 -16.45 5.28
C LEU A 214 15.37 -16.10 6.26
N ARG A 215 15.22 -15.06 7.08
CA ARG A 215 16.17 -14.71 8.13
C ARG A 215 16.37 -15.85 9.12
N GLU A 216 15.28 -16.49 9.58
CA GLU A 216 15.32 -17.63 10.49
C GLU A 216 16.08 -18.80 9.85
N LEU A 217 15.80 -19.10 8.58
CA LEU A 217 16.48 -20.15 7.82
C LEU A 217 17.98 -19.90 7.68
N LEU A 218 18.38 -18.66 7.43
CA LEU A 218 19.78 -18.26 7.26
C LEU A 218 20.51 -18.06 8.59
N GLY A 219 19.82 -17.88 9.71
CA GLY A 219 20.41 -17.58 11.03
C GLY A 219 21.14 -16.23 11.10
N ARG A 220 20.90 -15.33 10.13
CA ARG A 220 21.51 -13.99 10.04
C ARG A 220 20.55 -12.99 9.37
N PRO A 221 20.77 -11.66 9.52
CA PRO A 221 20.05 -10.68 8.74
C PRO A 221 20.18 -10.92 7.23
N ILE A 222 19.13 -10.66 6.47
CA ILE A 222 19.05 -10.95 5.03
C ILE A 222 19.51 -9.75 4.20
N ARG A 223 19.96 -10.04 2.98
CA ARG A 223 20.26 -9.04 1.93
C ARG A 223 19.08 -9.01 0.95
N VAL A 224 18.42 -7.86 0.84
CA VAL A 224 17.18 -7.69 0.05
C VAL A 224 17.45 -6.86 -1.20
N CYS A 225 17.02 -7.36 -2.35
CA CYS A 225 17.03 -6.68 -3.63
C CYS A 225 15.59 -6.43 -4.12
N ASP A 226 15.21 -5.16 -4.30
CA ASP A 226 13.97 -4.73 -4.95
C ASP A 226 14.31 -3.88 -6.18
N PRO A 227 14.46 -4.48 -7.36
CA PRO A 227 14.85 -3.76 -8.58
C PRO A 227 13.67 -3.08 -9.29
N PHE A 228 12.49 -3.11 -8.69
CA PHE A 228 11.25 -2.44 -9.14
C PHE A 228 10.57 -1.75 -7.96
N CYS A 229 11.37 -1.10 -7.12
CA CYS A 229 10.95 -0.67 -5.80
C CYS A 229 9.89 0.45 -5.80
N GLY A 230 9.73 1.20 -6.89
CA GLY A 230 8.89 2.38 -6.91
C GLY A 230 9.26 3.35 -5.79
N VAL A 231 8.30 3.81 -5.02
CA VAL A 231 8.50 4.65 -3.83
C VAL A 231 8.90 3.83 -2.57
N GLY A 232 9.15 2.53 -2.73
CA GLY A 232 9.63 1.62 -1.68
C GLY A 232 8.57 1.02 -0.74
N PRO A 233 7.29 0.87 -1.10
CA PRO A 233 6.28 0.43 -0.14
C PRO A 233 6.49 -1.00 0.40
N ALA A 234 7.12 -1.91 -0.38
CA ALA A 234 7.49 -3.23 0.09
C ALA A 234 8.65 -3.17 1.10
N LEU A 235 9.57 -2.23 0.89
CA LEU A 235 10.76 -2.05 1.73
C LEU A 235 10.46 -1.37 3.07
N ALA A 236 9.38 -0.58 3.17
CA ALA A 236 9.04 0.19 4.36
C ALA A 236 9.01 -0.65 5.65
N ASN A 237 8.32 -1.80 5.62
CA ASN A 237 8.25 -2.71 6.76
C ASN A 237 9.54 -3.51 6.96
N ILE A 238 10.21 -3.91 5.87
CA ILE A 238 11.41 -4.75 5.89
C ILE A 238 12.59 -3.97 6.48
N ILE A 239 12.82 -2.73 6.05
CA ILE A 239 13.96 -1.90 6.51
C ILE A 239 13.80 -1.46 7.96
N THR A 240 12.54 -1.25 8.39
CA THR A 240 12.25 -0.74 9.73
C THR A 240 12.11 -1.82 10.79
N GLU A 241 12.21 -3.09 10.41
CA GLU A 241 12.21 -4.20 11.36
C GLU A 241 13.64 -4.44 11.88
N GLU A 242 13.75 -4.46 13.21
CA GLU A 242 15.05 -4.61 13.87
C GLU A 242 15.73 -5.93 13.49
N SER A 243 16.99 -5.84 13.09
CA SER A 243 17.83 -6.98 12.76
C SER A 243 17.29 -7.90 11.66
N LEU A 244 16.34 -7.44 10.83
CA LEU A 244 15.82 -8.23 9.72
C LEU A 244 16.76 -8.19 8.51
N VAL A 245 17.28 -7.00 8.16
CA VAL A 245 18.10 -6.81 6.96
C VAL A 245 19.52 -6.33 7.31
N SER A 246 20.52 -6.86 6.60
CA SER A 246 21.89 -6.33 6.60
C SER A 246 22.11 -5.35 5.46
N ASP A 247 21.63 -5.67 4.25
CA ASP A 247 21.87 -4.88 3.05
C ASP A 247 20.58 -4.74 2.22
N VAL A 248 20.44 -3.60 1.55
CA VAL A 248 19.32 -3.32 0.64
C VAL A 248 19.82 -2.75 -0.67
N LEU A 249 19.37 -3.36 -1.79
CA LEU A 249 19.39 -2.75 -3.10
C LEU A 249 17.96 -2.33 -3.44
N ALA A 250 17.78 -1.06 -3.74
CA ALA A 250 16.50 -0.49 -4.17
C ALA A 250 16.68 0.30 -5.45
N ALA A 251 16.11 -0.19 -6.55
CA ALA A 251 16.20 0.45 -7.86
C ALA A 251 14.83 0.57 -8.51
N ASP A 252 14.69 1.57 -9.34
CA ASP A 252 13.57 1.74 -10.24
C ASP A 252 14.03 2.49 -11.49
N LEU A 253 13.39 2.26 -12.62
CA LEU A 253 13.68 2.98 -13.86
C LEU A 253 13.15 4.42 -13.81
N ASN A 254 12.14 4.67 -12.98
CA ASN A 254 11.49 5.97 -12.83
C ASN A 254 12.24 6.87 -11.82
N PRO A 255 12.86 7.98 -12.26
CA PRO A 255 13.59 8.88 -11.37
C PRO A 255 12.68 9.61 -10.37
N ASP A 256 11.42 9.89 -10.68
CA ASP A 256 10.47 10.48 -9.74
C ASP A 256 10.15 9.52 -8.58
N ALA A 257 10.02 8.22 -8.88
CA ALA A 257 9.84 7.20 -7.86
C ALA A 257 11.06 7.11 -6.92
N ILE A 258 12.28 7.13 -7.47
CA ILE A 258 13.53 7.14 -6.69
C ILE A 258 13.65 8.42 -5.84
N SER A 259 13.24 9.57 -6.36
CA SER A 259 13.22 10.82 -5.56
C SER A 259 12.37 10.66 -4.29
N MET A 260 11.15 10.15 -4.43
CA MET A 260 10.26 9.89 -3.30
C MET A 260 10.77 8.76 -2.39
N LEU A 261 11.40 7.72 -2.97
CA LEU A 261 12.06 6.67 -2.19
C LEU A 261 13.15 7.24 -1.28
N LEU A 262 13.98 8.15 -1.76
CA LEU A 262 15.04 8.77 -0.94
C LEU A 262 14.45 9.55 0.24
N ASP A 263 13.31 10.24 0.04
CA ASP A 263 12.57 10.89 1.12
C ASP A 263 11.99 9.87 2.13
N ASN A 264 11.46 8.78 1.64
CA ASN A 264 10.94 7.69 2.46
C ASN A 264 12.04 7.02 3.29
N LEU A 265 13.18 6.72 2.68
CA LEU A 265 14.33 6.12 3.35
C LEU A 265 14.87 7.02 4.48
N ARG A 266 14.95 8.36 4.26
CA ARG A 266 15.31 9.31 5.33
C ARG A 266 14.40 9.20 6.54
N ARG A 267 13.10 9.00 6.32
CA ARG A 267 12.10 8.86 7.39
C ARG A 267 12.19 7.52 8.10
N TRP A 268 12.51 6.42 7.35
CA TRP A 268 12.45 5.06 7.89
C TRP A 268 13.70 4.67 8.68
N ASP A 269 14.89 5.09 8.24
CA ASP A 269 16.15 4.75 8.91
C ASP A 269 16.91 5.95 9.51
N GLY A 270 16.42 7.18 9.35
CA GLY A 270 16.97 8.39 9.93
C GLY A 270 18.30 8.86 9.33
N ARG A 271 18.73 8.31 8.19
CA ARG A 271 20.01 8.64 7.54
C ARG A 271 19.86 9.79 6.54
N LYS A 272 21.00 10.45 6.23
CA LYS A 272 21.04 11.53 5.24
C LYS A 272 21.27 10.98 3.83
N TYR A 273 20.20 10.65 3.13
CA TYR A 273 20.25 10.31 1.70
C TYR A 273 20.42 11.56 0.83
N PRO A 274 20.93 11.42 -0.44
CA PRO A 274 20.97 12.51 -1.41
C PRO A 274 19.56 13.11 -1.66
N GLU A 275 19.49 14.41 -1.95
CA GLU A 275 18.21 15.08 -2.25
C GLU A 275 17.67 14.67 -3.61
N ASN A 276 18.56 14.54 -4.60
CA ASN A 276 18.17 14.22 -5.98
C ASN A 276 18.47 12.77 -6.34
N PRO A 277 17.61 12.15 -7.16
CA PRO A 277 17.86 10.83 -7.71
C PRO A 277 19.11 10.85 -8.62
N SER A 278 19.83 9.75 -8.65
CA SER A 278 20.98 9.53 -9.52
C SER A 278 20.99 8.10 -10.03
N ALA A 279 21.88 7.78 -11.00
CA ALA A 279 22.15 6.42 -11.34
C ALA A 279 22.47 5.59 -10.11
N ILE A 280 22.12 4.31 -10.15
CA ILE A 280 22.28 3.40 -9.02
C ILE A 280 23.73 3.38 -8.52
N ARG A 281 23.88 3.48 -7.21
CA ARG A 281 25.19 3.47 -6.54
C ARG A 281 25.06 3.09 -5.08
N ARG A 282 26.17 2.71 -4.48
CA ARG A 282 26.29 2.53 -3.04
C ARG A 282 26.28 3.90 -2.34
N ILE A 283 25.24 4.17 -1.55
CA ILE A 283 25.08 5.41 -0.76
C ILE A 283 25.67 5.22 0.63
N PHE A 284 25.43 4.05 1.23
CA PHE A 284 26.00 3.61 2.50
C PHE A 284 26.59 2.20 2.33
N PRO A 285 27.43 1.71 3.24
CA PRO A 285 27.98 0.36 3.17
C PRO A 285 26.93 -0.73 2.93
N ASP A 286 25.73 -0.52 3.45
CA ASP A 286 24.59 -1.44 3.46
C ASP A 286 23.40 -0.96 2.60
N ARG A 287 23.57 0.08 1.79
CA ARG A 287 22.49 0.65 0.94
C ARG A 287 22.97 0.99 -0.45
N ILE A 288 22.41 0.31 -1.44
CA ILE A 288 22.58 0.60 -2.87
C ILE A 288 21.22 1.12 -3.38
N VAL A 289 21.18 2.36 -3.83
CA VAL A 289 19.91 3.01 -4.24
C VAL A 289 20.15 3.85 -5.49
N GLY A 290 19.18 3.84 -6.41
CA GLY A 290 19.22 4.75 -7.55
C GLY A 290 18.37 4.32 -8.75
N VAL A 291 18.46 5.13 -9.78
CA VAL A 291 17.80 4.89 -11.07
C VAL A 291 18.58 3.83 -11.84
N ALA A 292 17.92 2.74 -12.23
CA ALA A 292 18.55 1.69 -13.04
C ALA A 292 17.51 0.85 -13.80
N ASP A 293 17.93 0.30 -14.93
CA ASP A 293 17.25 -0.81 -15.55
C ASP A 293 17.58 -2.10 -14.78
N ALA A 294 16.57 -2.75 -14.24
CA ALA A 294 16.72 -3.99 -13.50
C ALA A 294 17.50 -5.09 -14.26
N THR A 295 17.36 -5.11 -15.58
CA THR A 295 17.99 -6.13 -16.46
C THR A 295 19.50 -5.94 -16.61
N GLU A 296 20.02 -4.77 -16.25
CA GLU A 296 21.46 -4.47 -16.32
C GLU A 296 22.17 -4.70 -14.97
N LEU A 297 21.43 -4.81 -13.87
CA LEU A 297 22.00 -4.91 -12.53
C LEU A 297 22.90 -6.15 -12.34
N SER A 298 22.52 -7.29 -12.92
CA SER A 298 23.30 -8.53 -12.82
C SER A 298 24.65 -8.47 -13.54
N SER A 299 24.85 -7.50 -14.45
CA SER A 299 26.13 -7.27 -15.12
C SER A 299 27.15 -6.51 -14.24
N ILE A 300 26.67 -5.93 -13.15
CA ILE A 300 27.50 -5.19 -12.17
C ILE A 300 27.99 -6.20 -11.14
N ALA A 301 29.30 -6.47 -11.14
CA ALA A 301 29.92 -7.52 -10.31
C ALA A 301 29.57 -7.41 -8.82
N GLU A 302 29.44 -6.20 -8.29
CA GLU A 302 29.08 -5.93 -6.89
C GLU A 302 27.62 -6.34 -6.57
N MET A 303 26.76 -6.46 -7.57
CA MET A 303 25.33 -6.73 -7.41
C MET A 303 24.94 -8.16 -7.78
N SER A 304 25.77 -8.83 -8.58
CA SER A 304 25.55 -10.21 -9.00
C SER A 304 25.82 -11.21 -7.88
N ASN A 305 25.00 -12.27 -7.79
CA ASN A 305 25.13 -13.36 -6.80
C ASN A 305 25.28 -12.87 -5.34
N SER A 306 24.56 -11.81 -4.98
CA SER A 306 24.79 -11.10 -3.70
C SER A 306 23.57 -11.01 -2.79
N TRP A 307 22.37 -11.42 -3.26
CA TRP A 307 21.13 -11.13 -2.56
C TRP A 307 20.41 -12.41 -2.13
N ASP A 308 19.88 -12.40 -0.91
CA ASP A 308 19.13 -13.53 -0.34
C ASP A 308 17.64 -13.48 -0.74
N MET A 309 17.13 -12.28 -0.96
CA MET A 309 15.72 -12.07 -1.34
C MET A 309 15.60 -11.13 -2.52
N LEU A 310 14.84 -11.56 -3.54
CA LEU A 310 14.51 -10.77 -4.72
C LEU A 310 13.01 -10.46 -4.73
N VAL A 311 12.65 -9.17 -4.73
CA VAL A 311 11.26 -8.71 -4.83
C VAL A 311 10.96 -8.29 -6.26
N VAL A 312 9.93 -8.89 -6.90
CA VAL A 312 9.60 -8.64 -8.32
C VAL A 312 8.14 -8.20 -8.45
N ASN A 313 7.91 -6.90 -8.41
CA ASN A 313 6.55 -6.34 -8.46
C ASN A 313 6.26 -5.68 -9.82
N LEU A 314 6.37 -6.43 -10.91
CA LEU A 314 6.05 -5.99 -12.27
C LEU A 314 5.18 -7.03 -13.00
N PRO A 315 3.90 -7.23 -12.57
CA PRO A 315 3.12 -8.44 -12.85
C PRO A 315 2.91 -8.74 -14.35
N HIS A 316 2.95 -7.75 -15.22
CA HIS A 316 2.81 -7.95 -16.69
C HIS A 316 4.08 -8.45 -17.38
N LYS A 317 5.26 -8.18 -16.79
CA LYS A 317 6.57 -8.48 -17.41
C LYS A 317 7.43 -9.44 -16.58
N THR A 318 6.95 -9.89 -15.43
CA THR A 318 7.75 -10.69 -14.47
C THR A 318 8.36 -11.91 -15.13
N ILE A 319 7.58 -12.72 -15.86
CA ILE A 319 8.08 -13.96 -16.47
C ILE A 319 9.15 -13.68 -17.52
N ASP A 320 9.02 -12.59 -18.28
CA ASP A 320 9.98 -12.23 -19.34
C ASP A 320 11.28 -11.66 -18.77
N LEU A 321 11.19 -10.94 -17.63
CA LEU A 321 12.34 -10.27 -17.02
C LEU A 321 13.10 -11.18 -16.05
N LEU A 322 12.41 -12.13 -15.42
CA LEU A 322 12.97 -12.99 -14.38
C LEU A 322 14.29 -13.67 -14.82
N PRO A 323 14.43 -14.22 -16.04
CA PRO A 323 15.70 -14.83 -16.48
C PRO A 323 16.91 -13.90 -16.45
N ARG A 324 16.70 -12.60 -16.58
CA ARG A 324 17.76 -11.59 -16.56
C ARG A 324 18.16 -11.15 -15.16
N ILE A 325 17.24 -11.21 -14.20
CA ILE A 325 17.45 -10.69 -12.84
C ILE A 325 17.69 -11.76 -11.79
N ILE A 326 17.45 -13.03 -12.08
CA ILE A 326 17.69 -14.13 -11.11
C ILE A 326 19.17 -14.23 -10.70
N HIS A 327 20.10 -13.82 -11.55
CA HIS A 327 21.52 -13.79 -11.27
C HIS A 327 21.95 -12.76 -10.22
N LEU A 328 21.01 -11.93 -9.72
CA LEU A 328 21.21 -11.10 -8.55
C LEU A 328 21.23 -11.94 -7.26
N LEU A 329 20.49 -13.08 -7.24
CA LEU A 329 20.42 -13.95 -6.07
C LEU A 329 21.76 -14.64 -5.78
N ASP A 330 22.06 -14.77 -4.50
CA ASP A 330 23.12 -15.64 -3.98
C ASP A 330 22.78 -17.09 -4.35
N ASN A 331 23.72 -17.82 -4.90
CA ASN A 331 23.57 -19.22 -5.30
C ASN A 331 24.25 -20.23 -4.35
N GLU A 332 24.82 -19.75 -3.24
CA GLU A 332 25.49 -20.56 -2.22
C GLU A 332 24.64 -20.77 -0.96
N SER A 333 23.72 -19.86 -0.69
CA SER A 333 22.83 -19.87 0.49
C SER A 333 21.37 -19.92 0.08
N PRO A 334 20.45 -20.46 0.92
CA PRO A 334 19.01 -20.39 0.65
C PRO A 334 18.56 -18.99 0.26
N SER A 335 17.74 -18.90 -0.77
CA SER A 335 17.24 -17.62 -1.26
C SER A 335 15.75 -17.68 -1.65
N LEU A 336 15.13 -16.51 -1.77
CA LEU A 336 13.71 -16.33 -2.00
C LEU A 336 13.45 -15.35 -3.13
N ILE A 337 12.57 -15.71 -4.06
CA ILE A 337 11.92 -14.76 -4.98
C ILE A 337 10.49 -14.56 -4.54
N ARG A 338 10.12 -13.33 -4.28
CA ARG A 338 8.72 -12.94 -4.05
C ARG A 338 8.25 -12.04 -5.17
N GLY A 339 7.23 -12.47 -5.91
CA GLY A 339 6.78 -11.70 -7.06
C GLY A 339 5.29 -11.81 -7.35
N ARG A 340 4.89 -11.17 -8.46
CA ARG A 340 3.54 -11.18 -8.98
C ARG A 340 3.53 -11.44 -10.47
N VAL A 341 2.43 -12.08 -10.92
CA VAL A 341 2.14 -12.32 -12.35
C VAL A 341 0.66 -12.08 -12.62
N ILE A 342 0.35 -11.70 -13.86
CA ILE A 342 -1.01 -11.71 -14.40
C ILE A 342 -1.05 -12.81 -15.43
N VAL A 343 -1.93 -13.79 -15.20
CA VAL A 343 -2.05 -14.99 -16.04
C VAL A 343 -3.51 -15.37 -16.24
N ALA A 344 -3.81 -16.06 -17.33
CA ALA A 344 -5.11 -16.70 -17.47
C ALA A 344 -5.24 -17.85 -16.46
N GLU A 345 -6.45 -18.09 -15.99
CA GLU A 345 -6.71 -19.15 -15.01
C GLU A 345 -6.25 -20.53 -15.52
N SER A 346 -6.44 -20.77 -16.82
CA SER A 346 -5.95 -21.98 -17.50
C SER A 346 -4.44 -22.15 -17.50
N ASP A 347 -3.68 -21.06 -17.35
CA ASP A 347 -2.22 -21.03 -17.53
C ASP A 347 -1.45 -21.03 -16.21
N ILE A 348 -2.15 -21.12 -15.09
CA ILE A 348 -1.54 -21.10 -13.74
C ILE A 348 -0.51 -22.22 -13.60
N GLU A 349 -0.87 -23.47 -13.94
CA GLU A 349 0.06 -24.61 -13.84
C GLU A 349 1.26 -24.47 -14.80
N GLN A 350 1.03 -23.94 -15.98
CA GLN A 350 2.11 -23.69 -16.95
C GLN A 350 3.05 -22.59 -16.43
N THR A 351 2.50 -21.58 -15.75
CA THR A 351 3.29 -20.51 -15.14
C THR A 351 4.16 -21.04 -14.00
N ILE A 352 3.65 -21.93 -13.16
CA ILE A 352 4.44 -22.61 -12.13
C ILE A 352 5.61 -23.39 -12.78
N LYS A 353 5.35 -24.17 -13.85
CA LYS A 353 6.40 -24.88 -14.56
C LYS A 353 7.47 -23.96 -15.13
N LYS A 354 7.06 -22.82 -15.71
CA LYS A 354 8.01 -21.80 -16.19
C LYS A 354 8.86 -21.20 -15.09
N LEU A 355 8.27 -20.90 -13.90
CA LEU A 355 9.04 -20.43 -12.75
C LEU A 355 10.07 -21.46 -12.31
N VAL A 356 9.71 -22.76 -12.28
CA VAL A 356 10.64 -23.85 -12.00
C VAL A 356 11.75 -23.90 -13.04
N GLU A 357 11.43 -23.87 -14.33
CA GLU A 357 12.43 -23.92 -15.43
C GLU A 357 13.43 -22.76 -15.36
N ILE A 358 12.93 -21.53 -15.08
CA ILE A 358 13.76 -20.32 -14.98
C ILE A 358 14.73 -20.42 -13.78
N THR A 359 14.28 -20.95 -12.67
CA THR A 359 15.03 -20.89 -11.40
C THR A 359 15.86 -22.14 -11.09
N SER A 360 15.54 -23.30 -11.69
CA SER A 360 16.27 -24.55 -11.50
C SER A 360 17.77 -24.47 -11.80
N PRO A 361 18.28 -23.67 -12.77
CA PRO A 361 19.72 -23.60 -13.00
C PRO A 361 20.55 -22.96 -11.89
N LEU A 362 19.90 -22.26 -10.93
CA LEU A 362 20.60 -21.55 -9.85
C LEU A 362 21.10 -22.48 -8.75
N TYR A 363 20.38 -23.60 -8.51
CA TYR A 363 20.67 -24.52 -7.40
C TYR A 363 20.58 -25.98 -7.86
N PRO A 364 21.36 -26.87 -7.24
CA PRO A 364 21.31 -28.32 -7.55
C PRO A 364 19.92 -28.94 -7.23
N ASP A 365 19.29 -28.42 -6.16
CA ASP A 365 18.01 -28.92 -5.69
C ASP A 365 16.84 -28.22 -6.41
N PRO A 366 15.72 -28.91 -6.65
CA PRO A 366 14.57 -28.31 -7.31
C PRO A 366 13.97 -27.19 -6.47
N PRO A 367 13.56 -26.08 -7.08
CA PRO A 367 12.91 -24.97 -6.38
C PRO A 367 11.53 -25.37 -5.85
N SER A 368 11.16 -24.84 -4.67
CA SER A 368 9.77 -24.89 -4.18
C SER A 368 9.02 -23.67 -4.68
N VAL A 369 8.01 -23.88 -5.52
CA VAL A 369 7.19 -22.79 -6.12
C VAL A 369 5.78 -22.84 -5.59
N ASN A 370 5.30 -21.73 -5.03
CA ASN A 370 3.93 -21.54 -4.61
C ASN A 370 3.33 -20.31 -5.31
N LEU A 371 2.22 -20.49 -6.01
CA LEU A 371 1.51 -19.43 -6.72
C LEU A 371 0.07 -19.37 -6.23
N LYS A 372 -0.37 -18.19 -5.78
CA LYS A 372 -1.72 -17.96 -5.23
C LYS A 372 -2.46 -16.89 -6.01
N VAL A 373 -3.68 -17.17 -6.41
CA VAL A 373 -4.61 -16.18 -6.96
C VAL A 373 -4.98 -15.19 -5.84
N LYS A 374 -4.82 -13.90 -6.11
CA LYS A 374 -5.15 -12.83 -5.17
C LYS A 374 -6.48 -12.16 -5.49
N ARG A 375 -6.74 -11.94 -6.77
CA ARG A 375 -8.00 -11.34 -7.24
C ARG A 375 -8.14 -11.51 -8.76
N ASP A 376 -9.35 -11.28 -9.22
CA ASP A 376 -9.60 -11.10 -10.65
C ASP A 376 -8.90 -9.82 -11.14
N TYR A 377 -8.22 -9.93 -12.27
CA TYR A 377 -7.66 -8.80 -12.98
C TYR A 377 -8.59 -8.35 -14.11
N SER A 378 -9.20 -9.31 -14.80
CA SER A 378 -10.26 -9.15 -15.78
C SER A 378 -11.17 -10.38 -15.76
N SER A 379 -12.13 -10.46 -16.67
CA SER A 379 -13.00 -11.63 -16.83
C SER A 379 -12.23 -12.95 -17.03
N THR A 380 -11.05 -12.89 -17.67
CA THR A 380 -10.24 -14.07 -18.02
C THR A 380 -8.88 -14.13 -17.32
N LEU A 381 -8.41 -13.02 -16.75
CA LEU A 381 -7.08 -12.91 -16.16
C LEU A 381 -7.15 -12.82 -14.62
N ARG A 382 -6.17 -13.43 -13.98
CA ARG A 382 -5.99 -13.44 -12.53
C ARG A 382 -4.70 -12.71 -12.15
N LEU A 383 -4.76 -11.82 -11.17
CA LEU A 383 -3.56 -11.33 -10.50
C LEU A 383 -3.14 -12.35 -9.45
N CYS A 384 -1.96 -12.92 -9.63
CA CYS A 384 -1.38 -13.90 -8.74
C CYS A 384 -0.14 -13.35 -8.04
N SER A 385 0.07 -13.76 -6.80
CA SER A 385 1.37 -13.64 -6.13
C SER A 385 2.07 -14.99 -6.18
N PHE A 386 3.39 -14.99 -6.24
CA PHE A 386 4.18 -16.22 -6.16
C PHE A 386 5.37 -16.04 -5.22
N GLU A 387 5.86 -17.17 -4.74
CA GLU A 387 7.10 -17.33 -4.02
C GLU A 387 7.88 -18.51 -4.60
N VAL A 388 9.19 -18.34 -4.73
CA VAL A 388 10.12 -19.41 -5.14
C VAL A 388 11.20 -19.49 -4.08
N TRP A 389 11.25 -20.61 -3.38
CA TRP A 389 12.29 -20.91 -2.40
C TRP A 389 13.36 -21.78 -3.06
N LEU A 390 14.62 -21.40 -2.88
CA LEU A 390 15.79 -21.99 -3.52
C LEU A 390 16.81 -22.43 -2.45
N GLY A 391 17.51 -23.54 -2.69
CA GLY A 391 18.54 -24.05 -1.78
C GLY A 391 18.01 -24.47 -0.42
N THR A 392 16.74 -24.92 -0.35
CA THR A 392 16.05 -25.25 0.92
C THR A 392 15.88 -26.76 1.12
N ALA A 393 16.66 -27.60 0.43
CA ALA A 393 16.54 -29.05 0.55
C ALA A 393 16.67 -29.53 2.01
N GLY A 394 15.63 -30.22 2.48
CA GLY A 394 15.54 -30.74 3.86
C GLY A 394 15.00 -29.75 4.90
N SER A 395 14.55 -28.57 4.49
CA SER A 395 13.83 -27.64 5.35
C SER A 395 12.32 -27.73 5.06
N ASP A 396 11.49 -27.77 6.09
CA ASP A 396 10.03 -27.63 5.97
C ASP A 396 9.69 -26.17 5.60
N VAL A 397 9.70 -25.86 4.31
CA VAL A 397 9.42 -24.52 3.76
C VAL A 397 8.04 -24.48 3.13
#